data_5988b2d2358c75bd8582432ac82dc1b1
#
_entry.id   5988b2d2358c75bd8582432ac82dc1b1
#
_cell.length_a   1.000
_cell.length_b   1.000
_cell.length_c   1.000
_cell.angle_alpha   90.00
_cell.angle_beta   90.00
_cell.angle_gamma   90.00
#
_symmetry.space_group_name_H-M   'P 1'
#
loop_
_entity.id
_entity.type
_entity.pdbx_description
1 polymer ?
#
loop_
_entity_poly.entity_id
_entity_poly.type
_entity_poly.pdbx_seq_one_letter_code
_entity_poly.pdbx_strand_id
1 'polypeptide(L)'
;MTSMANKEYVEKIAKLAKQNNVELILYKTPDTSWSVKKYNYVNDLAKELGVKYLDFNLKSMRKAVGINFAEDGADNIHMNISGGKKVTSYIGKYLTKNFNLTNYKEKDSSVTKSFQWEMATYEAQMKNAKLLKEMNLNNYLKLINDKDYAFIVVAGSSSHKLNFSTEQLDLFKDMNIKIDKFQKDSVYGNNLVYVSEDVKSDASINISKEEDKYTTAVIDQGGQFSDGMSYSAKVSGGLCSVRVNNNACGDVYEDAMNIVVYDKKTKSVIDTVSLKNNAYGTVSIGRKGKG
;
A
#
# COMPACT_ATOMS: atom_id res chain seq x y z
N MET A 1 20.32 28.19 2.75
CA MET A 1 20.24 29.32 3.69
C MET A 1 18.89 29.27 4.39
N THR A 2 18.87 29.00 5.70
CA THR A 2 17.70 29.26 6.52
C THR A 2 17.54 30.77 6.59
N SER A 3 16.43 31.30 6.12
CA SER A 3 16.22 32.75 6.07
C SER A 3 16.14 33.32 7.50
N MET A 4 16.60 34.54 7.72
CA MET A 4 16.43 35.27 9.01
C MET A 4 14.96 35.24 9.47
N ALA A 5 14.01 35.27 8.54
CA ALA A 5 12.58 35.12 8.82
C ALA A 5 12.22 33.83 9.59
N ASN A 6 12.85 32.70 9.27
CA ASN A 6 12.56 31.43 9.96
C ASN A 6 13.02 31.45 11.43
N LYS A 7 14.17 32.07 11.74
CA LYS A 7 14.63 32.22 13.12
C LYS A 7 13.63 33.06 13.94
N GLU A 8 13.23 34.20 13.42
CA GLU A 8 12.30 35.12 14.07
C GLU A 8 10.94 34.45 14.37
N TYR A 9 10.43 33.62 13.47
CA TYR A 9 9.18 32.89 13.71
C TYR A 9 9.34 31.85 14.83
N VAL A 10 10.45 31.10 14.86
CA VAL A 10 10.70 30.11 15.92
C VAL A 10 10.84 30.82 17.26
N GLU A 11 11.50 31.97 17.34
CA GLU A 11 11.62 32.81 18.55
C GLU A 11 10.24 33.27 19.03
N LYS A 12 9.37 33.75 18.12
CA LYS A 12 7.99 34.16 18.48
C LYS A 12 7.19 32.98 19.03
N ILE A 13 7.30 31.78 18.40
CA ILE A 13 6.64 30.56 18.89
C ILE A 13 7.15 30.17 20.27
N ALA A 14 8.46 30.18 20.48
CA ALA A 14 9.05 29.86 21.79
C ALA A 14 8.61 30.83 22.88
N LYS A 15 8.56 32.13 22.56
CA LYS A 15 8.05 33.17 23.50
C LYS A 15 6.57 32.92 23.83
N LEU A 16 5.73 32.64 22.83
CA LEU A 16 4.31 32.38 23.03
C LEU A 16 4.08 31.12 23.88
N ALA A 17 4.82 30.04 23.60
CA ALA A 17 4.77 28.80 24.37
C ALA A 17 5.11 29.09 25.85
N LYS A 18 6.20 29.79 26.09
CA LYS A 18 6.61 30.17 27.47
C LYS A 18 5.55 31.03 28.19
N GLN A 19 4.94 31.99 27.50
CA GLN A 19 3.88 32.84 28.06
C GLN A 19 2.62 32.05 28.46
N ASN A 20 2.37 30.92 27.78
CA ASN A 20 1.22 30.06 28.04
C ASN A 20 1.56 28.80 28.86
N ASN A 21 2.74 28.70 29.44
CA ASN A 21 3.23 27.53 30.16
C ASN A 21 3.18 26.25 29.35
N VAL A 22 3.44 26.34 28.03
CA VAL A 22 3.52 25.22 27.12
C VAL A 22 4.98 24.86 26.90
N GLU A 23 5.29 23.56 27.05
CA GLU A 23 6.62 23.03 26.72
C GLU A 23 6.76 22.91 25.21
N LEU A 24 7.76 23.57 24.64
CA LEU A 24 8.08 23.52 23.22
C LEU A 24 9.19 22.49 22.96
N ILE A 25 8.97 21.60 22.04
CA ILE A 25 9.97 20.64 21.56
C ILE A 25 10.16 20.84 20.05
N LEU A 26 11.37 21.12 19.63
CA LEU A 26 11.75 21.11 18.23
C LEU A 26 12.14 19.68 17.86
N TYR A 27 11.72 19.21 16.68
CA TYR A 27 12.22 17.95 16.17
C TYR A 27 12.45 17.99 14.65
N LYS A 28 13.38 17.16 14.17
CA LYS A 28 13.66 16.98 12.75
C LYS A 28 13.50 15.50 12.40
N THR A 29 12.54 15.21 11.52
CA THR A 29 12.34 13.87 10.97
C THR A 29 13.56 13.39 10.19
N PRO A 30 13.76 12.07 10.03
CA PRO A 30 14.82 11.53 9.19
C PRO A 30 14.77 12.12 7.77
N ASP A 31 15.93 12.51 7.24
CA ASP A 31 16.10 13.17 5.95
C ASP A 31 17.54 12.99 5.47
N THR A 32 17.77 12.35 4.33
CA THR A 32 19.11 12.08 3.82
C THR A 32 19.86 13.34 3.37
N SER A 33 19.14 14.44 3.11
CA SER A 33 19.71 15.74 2.76
C SER A 33 20.05 16.63 3.96
N TRP A 34 19.81 16.13 5.21
CA TRP A 34 20.07 16.90 6.42
C TRP A 34 21.55 16.94 6.75
N SER A 35 22.17 18.13 6.60
CA SER A 35 23.60 18.33 6.80
C SER A 35 23.95 18.69 8.24
N VAL A 36 25.22 18.45 8.63
CA VAL A 36 25.76 18.87 9.94
C VAL A 36 25.60 20.38 10.16
N LYS A 37 25.74 21.20 9.13
CA LYS A 37 25.54 22.65 9.23
C LYS A 37 24.10 23.01 9.62
N LYS A 38 23.10 22.31 9.02
CA LYS A 38 21.68 22.49 9.39
C LYS A 38 21.42 22.02 10.81
N TYR A 39 21.97 20.87 11.20
CA TYR A 39 21.88 20.37 12.57
C TYR A 39 22.42 21.39 13.58
N ASN A 40 23.67 21.84 13.41
CA ASN A 40 24.30 22.79 14.32
C ASN A 40 23.46 24.06 14.49
N TYR A 41 22.96 24.62 13.38
CA TYR A 41 22.12 25.81 13.40
C TYR A 41 20.85 25.62 14.28
N VAL A 42 20.12 24.54 14.09
CA VAL A 42 18.88 24.28 14.85
C VAL A 42 19.21 23.94 16.31
N ASN A 43 20.27 23.19 16.55
CA ASN A 43 20.70 22.81 17.89
C ASN A 43 21.15 24.05 18.72
N ASP A 44 21.85 24.98 18.08
CA ASP A 44 22.29 26.20 18.76
C ASP A 44 21.10 27.15 19.03
N LEU A 45 20.18 27.26 18.08
CA LEU A 45 18.92 27.99 18.29
C LEU A 45 18.07 27.37 19.40
N ALA A 46 17.97 26.05 19.47
CA ALA A 46 17.24 25.37 20.54
C ALA A 46 17.87 25.67 21.92
N LYS A 47 19.21 25.66 22.00
CA LYS A 47 19.94 26.06 23.25
C LYS A 47 19.70 27.52 23.62
N GLU A 48 19.78 28.44 22.64
CA GLU A 48 19.50 29.87 22.83
C GLU A 48 18.08 30.09 23.40
N LEU A 49 17.10 29.36 22.90
CA LEU A 49 15.71 29.47 23.33
C LEU A 49 15.37 28.65 24.58
N GLY A 50 16.28 27.80 25.05
CA GLY A 50 16.05 26.91 26.19
C GLY A 50 15.02 25.83 25.91
N VAL A 51 14.86 25.39 24.65
CA VAL A 51 13.90 24.37 24.24
C VAL A 51 14.58 23.03 23.91
N LYS A 52 13.85 21.95 24.00
CA LYS A 52 14.35 20.61 23.60
C LYS A 52 14.45 20.48 22.10
N TYR A 53 15.49 19.79 21.62
CA TYR A 53 15.62 19.42 20.21
C TYR A 53 15.89 17.95 20.06
N LEU A 54 15.08 17.28 19.23
CA LEU A 54 15.18 15.87 18.88
C LEU A 54 15.52 15.75 17.39
N ASP A 55 16.75 15.35 17.05
CA ASP A 55 17.15 15.16 15.66
C ASP A 55 17.25 13.67 15.34
N PHE A 56 16.29 13.17 14.55
CA PHE A 56 16.24 11.79 14.12
C PHE A 56 17.25 11.46 13.01
N ASN A 57 18.09 12.42 12.58
CA ASN A 57 19.20 12.19 11.65
C ASN A 57 20.50 11.80 12.34
N LEU A 58 20.62 12.02 13.66
CA LEU A 58 21.75 11.55 14.44
C LEU A 58 21.84 10.01 14.40
N LYS A 59 23.04 9.48 14.22
CA LYS A 59 23.27 8.02 14.14
C LYS A 59 22.70 7.26 15.34
N SER A 60 22.87 7.84 16.55
CA SER A 60 22.31 7.28 17.79
C SER A 60 20.79 7.24 17.78
N MET A 61 20.13 8.32 17.30
CA MET A 61 18.68 8.41 17.22
C MET A 61 18.12 7.46 16.16
N ARG A 62 18.72 7.40 14.97
CA ARG A 62 18.32 6.42 13.94
C ARG A 62 18.39 4.99 14.48
N LYS A 63 19.48 4.65 15.20
CA LYS A 63 19.61 3.32 15.83
C LYS A 63 18.54 3.09 16.90
N ALA A 64 18.28 4.06 17.77
CA ALA A 64 17.29 3.96 18.85
C ALA A 64 15.85 3.81 18.32
N VAL A 65 15.54 4.44 17.18
CA VAL A 65 14.23 4.37 16.51
C VAL A 65 14.12 3.17 15.57
N GLY A 66 15.25 2.61 15.13
CA GLY A 66 15.30 1.51 14.17
C GLY A 66 14.97 1.98 12.73
N ILE A 67 15.42 3.18 12.33
CA ILE A 67 15.19 3.72 10.98
C ILE A 67 16.14 3.06 9.97
N ASN A 68 15.55 2.50 8.91
CA ASN A 68 16.21 2.06 7.69
C ASN A 68 15.59 2.80 6.50
N PHE A 69 16.31 3.71 5.86
CA PHE A 69 15.76 4.51 4.76
C PHE A 69 15.28 3.70 3.56
N ALA A 70 15.91 2.55 3.29
CA ALA A 70 15.48 1.67 2.19
C ALA A 70 14.06 1.11 2.42
N GLU A 71 13.65 0.94 3.67
CA GLU A 71 12.34 0.40 4.06
C GLU A 71 11.36 1.49 4.50
N ASP A 72 11.87 2.54 5.15
CA ASP A 72 11.10 3.55 5.87
C ASP A 72 10.99 4.87 5.12
N GLY A 73 11.76 5.08 4.04
CA GLY A 73 11.67 6.23 3.16
C GLY A 73 10.58 6.07 2.09
N ALA A 74 9.86 7.15 1.80
CA ALA A 74 9.05 7.27 0.60
C ALA A 74 9.92 7.79 -0.57
N ASP A 75 10.84 8.68 -0.23
CA ASP A 75 11.91 9.22 -1.07
C ASP A 75 13.11 9.62 -0.18
N ASN A 76 14.00 10.45 -0.69
CA ASN A 76 15.21 10.88 0.03
C ASN A 76 14.94 11.82 1.24
N ILE A 77 13.76 12.41 1.35
CA ILE A 77 13.43 13.43 2.37
C ILE A 77 12.15 13.14 3.13
N HIS A 78 11.28 12.28 2.62
CA HIS A 78 10.02 11.93 3.24
C HIS A 78 10.05 10.50 3.77
N MET A 79 9.43 10.32 4.95
CA MET A 79 9.19 8.99 5.51
C MET A 79 7.90 8.42 4.93
N ASN A 80 7.91 7.13 4.63
CA ASN A 80 6.69 6.40 4.38
C ASN A 80 5.96 6.08 5.70
N ILE A 81 4.82 5.39 5.62
CA ILE A 81 4.02 5.07 6.79
C ILE A 81 4.77 4.21 7.83
N SER A 82 5.67 3.32 7.41
CA SER A 82 6.50 2.51 8.29
C SER A 82 7.47 3.39 9.10
N GLY A 83 8.18 4.28 8.42
CA GLY A 83 9.10 5.22 9.07
C GLY A 83 8.35 6.21 9.97
N GLY A 84 7.22 6.73 9.52
CA GLY A 84 6.35 7.58 10.31
C GLY A 84 5.91 6.91 11.61
N LYS A 85 5.49 5.64 11.56
CA LYS A 85 5.13 4.84 12.75
C LYS A 85 6.27 4.76 13.75
N LYS A 86 7.49 4.45 13.27
CA LYS A 86 8.67 4.31 14.15
C LYS A 86 8.98 5.64 14.88
N VAL A 87 9.00 6.76 14.15
CA VAL A 87 9.26 8.10 14.71
C VAL A 87 8.16 8.50 15.70
N THR A 88 6.89 8.36 15.32
CA THR A 88 5.74 8.69 16.19
C THR A 88 5.73 7.86 17.47
N SER A 89 6.04 6.55 17.37
CA SER A 89 6.14 5.68 18.54
C SER A 89 7.25 6.11 19.50
N TYR A 90 8.40 6.54 18.96
CA TYR A 90 9.50 7.06 19.78
C TYR A 90 9.09 8.36 20.48
N ILE A 91 8.50 9.32 19.73
CA ILE A 91 8.02 10.59 20.31
C ILE A 91 6.98 10.32 21.40
N GLY A 92 6.01 9.43 21.16
CA GLY A 92 5.02 9.06 22.17
C GLY A 92 5.64 8.53 23.46
N LYS A 93 6.61 7.60 23.34
CA LYS A 93 7.36 7.08 24.51
C LYS A 93 8.18 8.17 25.20
N TYR A 94 8.79 9.07 24.43
CA TYR A 94 9.53 10.20 24.98
C TYR A 94 8.62 11.14 25.78
N LEU A 95 7.46 11.49 25.23
CA LEU A 95 6.49 12.36 25.87
C LEU A 95 5.93 11.74 27.16
N THR A 96 5.50 10.48 27.12
CA THR A 96 4.96 9.81 28.31
C THR A 96 6.00 9.60 29.41
N LYS A 97 7.29 9.48 29.06
CA LYS A 97 8.37 9.36 30.04
C LYS A 97 8.74 10.69 30.70
N ASN A 98 8.65 11.81 29.97
CA ASN A 98 9.19 13.10 30.42
C ASN A 98 8.11 14.08 30.87
N PHE A 99 6.84 13.82 30.59
CA PHE A 99 5.72 14.70 30.89
C PHE A 99 4.56 13.94 31.57
N ASN A 100 3.86 14.59 32.48
CA ASN A 100 2.66 14.03 33.09
C ASN A 100 1.45 14.25 32.18
N LEU A 101 1.28 13.36 31.21
CA LEU A 101 0.20 13.45 30.23
C LEU A 101 -1.06 12.76 30.74
N THR A 102 -2.21 13.42 30.57
CA THR A 102 -3.51 12.81 30.85
C THR A 102 -3.91 11.83 29.74
N ASN A 103 -4.32 10.61 30.12
CA ASN A 103 -4.88 9.66 29.18
C ASN A 103 -6.34 10.02 28.85
N TYR A 104 -6.55 10.85 27.84
CA TYR A 104 -7.90 11.25 27.40
C TYR A 104 -8.66 10.13 26.73
N LYS A 105 -8.00 9.07 26.22
CA LYS A 105 -8.67 7.93 25.63
C LYS A 105 -9.67 7.24 26.58
N GLU A 106 -9.40 7.24 27.86
CA GLU A 106 -10.26 6.66 28.89
C GLU A 106 -11.29 7.64 29.44
N LYS A 107 -11.09 8.94 29.21
CA LYS A 107 -11.92 10.00 29.84
C LYS A 107 -12.97 10.57 28.89
N ASP A 108 -12.78 10.50 27.59
CA ASP A 108 -13.65 11.14 26.59
C ASP A 108 -14.01 10.18 25.47
N SER A 109 -15.30 9.83 25.40
CA SER A 109 -15.82 8.89 24.38
C SER A 109 -15.75 9.45 22.94
N SER A 110 -15.79 10.78 22.76
CA SER A 110 -15.66 11.41 21.45
C SER A 110 -14.24 11.28 20.91
N VAL A 111 -13.25 11.54 21.76
CA VAL A 111 -11.82 11.33 21.46
C VAL A 111 -11.56 9.85 21.15
N THR A 112 -12.17 8.94 21.93
CA THR A 112 -12.01 7.51 21.72
C THR A 112 -12.56 7.07 20.35
N LYS A 113 -13.73 7.55 19.93
CA LYS A 113 -14.32 7.23 18.61
C LYS A 113 -13.47 7.77 17.45
N SER A 114 -13.03 9.02 17.53
CA SER A 114 -12.14 9.61 16.53
C SER A 114 -10.84 8.82 16.41
N PHE A 115 -10.22 8.50 17.55
CA PHE A 115 -8.99 7.71 17.59
C PHE A 115 -9.17 6.29 17.01
N GLN A 116 -10.29 5.62 17.28
CA GLN A 116 -10.59 4.30 16.71
C GLN A 116 -10.71 4.35 15.19
N TRP A 117 -11.37 5.38 14.66
CA TRP A 117 -11.48 5.57 13.21
C TRP A 117 -10.11 5.84 12.57
N GLU A 118 -9.32 6.73 13.14
CA GLU A 118 -7.94 7.03 12.70
C GLU A 118 -7.06 5.76 12.74
N MET A 119 -7.15 4.97 13.80
CA MET A 119 -6.40 3.72 13.93
C MET A 119 -6.81 2.69 12.89
N ALA A 120 -8.10 2.53 12.62
CA ALA A 120 -8.59 1.60 11.59
C ALA A 120 -8.08 2.00 10.19
N THR A 121 -8.10 3.30 9.87
CA THR A 121 -7.54 3.83 8.63
C THR A 121 -6.04 3.60 8.54
N TYR A 122 -5.32 3.87 9.62
CA TYR A 122 -3.89 3.63 9.70
C TYR A 122 -3.52 2.14 9.52
N GLU A 123 -4.25 1.24 10.17
CA GLU A 123 -4.05 -0.21 10.03
C GLU A 123 -4.29 -0.69 8.59
N ALA A 124 -5.33 -0.18 7.92
CA ALA A 124 -5.57 -0.45 6.50
C ALA A 124 -4.40 0.04 5.63
N GLN A 125 -3.90 1.26 5.85
CA GLN A 125 -2.75 1.78 5.12
C GLN A 125 -1.47 0.96 5.36
N MET A 126 -1.23 0.50 6.59
CA MET A 126 -0.08 -0.37 6.90
C MET A 126 -0.19 -1.73 6.19
N LYS A 127 -1.39 -2.30 6.14
CA LYS A 127 -1.67 -3.55 5.44
C LYS A 127 -1.44 -3.38 3.93
N ASN A 128 -1.93 -2.28 3.35
CA ASN A 128 -1.71 -1.93 1.95
C ASN A 128 -0.22 -1.73 1.63
N ALA A 129 0.52 -1.03 2.50
CA ALA A 129 1.96 -0.84 2.34
C ALA A 129 2.75 -2.17 2.35
N LYS A 130 2.32 -3.15 3.13
CA LYS A 130 2.89 -4.51 3.12
C LYS A 130 2.60 -5.21 1.80
N LEU A 131 1.36 -5.16 1.31
CA LEU A 131 0.97 -5.76 0.04
C LEU A 131 1.77 -5.19 -1.14
N LEU A 132 1.91 -3.86 -1.19
CA LEU A 132 2.64 -3.16 -2.26
C LEU A 132 4.13 -3.48 -2.33
N LYS A 133 4.72 -4.01 -1.27
CA LYS A 133 6.13 -4.43 -1.22
C LYS A 133 6.32 -5.92 -1.49
N GLU A 134 5.25 -6.71 -1.46
CA GLU A 134 5.35 -8.16 -1.60
C GLU A 134 5.61 -8.54 -3.07
N MET A 135 6.70 -9.27 -3.30
CA MET A 135 7.13 -9.77 -4.62
C MET A 135 7.06 -11.29 -4.71
N ASN A 136 6.91 -11.99 -3.58
CA ASN A 136 6.69 -13.42 -3.59
C ASN A 136 5.21 -13.72 -3.87
N LEU A 137 4.92 -14.45 -4.94
CA LEU A 137 3.54 -14.70 -5.37
C LEU A 137 2.72 -15.46 -4.32
N ASN A 138 3.30 -16.44 -3.64
CA ASN A 138 2.59 -17.22 -2.63
C ASN A 138 2.14 -16.33 -1.46
N ASN A 139 3.04 -15.47 -0.99
CA ASN A 139 2.72 -14.50 0.06
C ASN A 139 1.70 -13.47 -0.42
N TYR A 140 1.83 -12.99 -1.66
CA TYR A 140 0.91 -12.02 -2.25
C TYR A 140 -0.51 -12.58 -2.33
N LEU A 141 -0.69 -13.81 -2.83
CA LEU A 141 -1.99 -14.47 -2.89
C LEU A 141 -2.60 -14.65 -1.49
N LYS A 142 -1.80 -15.04 -0.50
CA LYS A 142 -2.25 -15.13 0.91
C LYS A 142 -2.69 -13.77 1.47
N LEU A 143 -2.01 -12.68 1.09
CA LEU A 143 -2.35 -11.34 1.55
C LEU A 143 -3.65 -10.80 0.93
N ILE A 144 -3.88 -11.02 -0.36
CA ILE A 144 -5.11 -10.54 -1.03
C ILE A 144 -6.33 -11.39 -0.70
N ASN A 145 -6.15 -12.64 -0.26
CA ASN A 145 -7.23 -13.50 0.22
C ASN A 145 -7.68 -13.13 1.63
N ASP A 146 -7.98 -11.87 1.84
CA ASP A 146 -8.40 -11.29 3.11
C ASP A 146 -9.71 -10.51 2.93
N LYS A 147 -10.59 -10.60 3.92
CA LYS A 147 -11.93 -9.97 3.90
C LYS A 147 -11.94 -8.45 3.66
N ASP A 148 -10.83 -7.76 3.88
CA ASP A 148 -10.72 -6.32 3.65
C ASP A 148 -10.53 -5.98 2.18
N TYR A 149 -10.16 -6.96 1.36
CA TYR A 149 -9.92 -6.80 -0.07
C TYR A 149 -11.01 -7.45 -0.92
N ALA A 150 -11.25 -6.84 -2.06
CA ALA A 150 -11.84 -7.49 -3.22
C ALA A 150 -10.81 -7.44 -4.35
N PHE A 151 -10.83 -8.42 -5.24
CA PHE A 151 -9.90 -8.44 -6.37
C PHE A 151 -10.51 -9.01 -7.63
N ILE A 152 -9.95 -8.60 -8.75
CA ILE A 152 -10.34 -9.07 -10.09
C ILE A 152 -9.10 -9.69 -10.72
N VAL A 153 -9.25 -10.92 -11.23
CA VAL A 153 -8.23 -11.58 -12.05
C VAL A 153 -8.70 -11.58 -13.48
N VAL A 154 -7.88 -11.08 -14.39
CA VAL A 154 -8.12 -11.13 -15.84
C VAL A 154 -6.92 -11.71 -16.55
N ALA A 155 -7.17 -12.58 -17.52
CA ALA A 155 -6.14 -13.19 -18.32
C ALA A 155 -6.64 -13.45 -19.74
N GLY A 156 -5.88 -13.03 -20.73
CA GLY A 156 -6.12 -13.36 -22.13
C GLY A 156 -5.53 -14.72 -22.51
N SER A 157 -5.91 -15.21 -23.66
CA SER A 157 -5.50 -16.52 -24.19
C SER A 157 -3.98 -16.71 -24.27
N SER A 158 -3.21 -15.63 -24.47
CA SER A 158 -1.74 -15.66 -24.49
C SER A 158 -1.09 -16.04 -23.16
N SER A 159 -1.78 -15.84 -22.04
CA SER A 159 -1.26 -16.14 -20.70
C SER A 159 -1.61 -17.55 -20.17
N HIS A 160 -2.21 -18.42 -20.98
CA HIS A 160 -2.56 -19.78 -20.56
C HIS A 160 -1.34 -20.69 -20.25
N LYS A 161 -0.13 -20.33 -20.71
CA LYS A 161 1.12 -21.10 -20.51
C LYS A 161 1.93 -20.67 -19.29
N LEU A 162 1.30 -20.06 -18.29
CA LEU A 162 2.00 -19.70 -17.06
C LEU A 162 2.36 -20.96 -16.24
N ASN A 163 3.62 -21.07 -15.84
CA ASN A 163 4.15 -22.23 -15.13
C ASN A 163 4.00 -22.04 -13.61
N PHE A 164 2.77 -22.17 -13.11
CA PHE A 164 2.50 -22.13 -11.67
C PHE A 164 3.05 -23.36 -10.97
N SER A 165 3.64 -23.18 -9.78
CA SER A 165 4.00 -24.29 -8.89
C SER A 165 2.74 -24.93 -8.29
N THR A 166 2.87 -26.15 -7.77
CA THR A 166 1.77 -26.85 -7.07
C THR A 166 1.19 -26.00 -5.94
N GLU A 167 2.06 -25.37 -5.13
CA GLU A 167 1.61 -24.48 -4.04
C GLU A 167 0.81 -23.28 -4.57
N GLN A 168 1.20 -22.69 -5.69
CA GLN A 168 0.46 -21.59 -6.31
C GLN A 168 -0.90 -22.02 -6.83
N LEU A 169 -0.96 -23.21 -7.46
CA LEU A 169 -2.23 -23.78 -7.93
C LEU A 169 -3.17 -24.09 -6.77
N ASP A 170 -2.65 -24.61 -5.66
CA ASP A 170 -3.44 -24.86 -4.44
C ASP A 170 -3.97 -23.55 -3.85
N LEU A 171 -3.16 -22.48 -3.79
CA LEU A 171 -3.60 -21.15 -3.34
C LEU A 171 -4.72 -20.59 -4.24
N PHE A 172 -4.59 -20.68 -5.55
CA PHE A 172 -5.67 -20.27 -6.45
C PHE A 172 -6.94 -21.09 -6.24
N LYS A 173 -6.81 -22.39 -6.01
CA LYS A 173 -7.94 -23.28 -5.71
C LYS A 173 -8.63 -22.90 -4.39
N ASP A 174 -7.87 -22.57 -3.34
CA ASP A 174 -8.40 -22.10 -2.07
C ASP A 174 -9.17 -20.76 -2.21
N MET A 175 -8.74 -19.93 -3.18
CA MET A 175 -9.43 -18.70 -3.56
C MET A 175 -10.59 -18.94 -4.55
N ASN A 176 -10.94 -20.19 -4.84
CA ASN A 176 -11.95 -20.61 -5.82
C ASN A 176 -11.67 -20.16 -7.27
N ILE A 177 -10.42 -19.88 -7.62
CA ILE A 177 -9.99 -19.52 -8.97
C ILE A 177 -9.58 -20.78 -9.71
N LYS A 178 -10.34 -21.16 -10.75
CA LYS A 178 -10.15 -22.42 -11.51
C LYS A 178 -9.07 -22.28 -12.57
N ILE A 179 -7.82 -22.09 -12.14
CA ILE A 179 -6.66 -21.95 -13.05
C ILE A 179 -6.47 -23.20 -13.91
N ASP A 180 -6.71 -24.39 -13.38
CA ASP A 180 -6.66 -25.64 -14.10
C ASP A 180 -7.59 -25.65 -15.32
N LYS A 181 -8.80 -25.10 -15.20
CA LYS A 181 -9.72 -24.96 -16.33
C LYS A 181 -9.27 -23.92 -17.34
N PHE A 182 -8.70 -22.80 -16.86
CA PHE A 182 -8.15 -21.77 -17.71
C PHE A 182 -6.97 -22.30 -18.55
N GLN A 183 -6.10 -23.12 -17.97
CA GLN A 183 -4.91 -23.67 -18.62
C GLN A 183 -5.19 -24.91 -19.45
N LYS A 184 -6.36 -25.55 -19.31
CA LYS A 184 -6.72 -26.79 -20.06
C LYS A 184 -7.36 -26.52 -21.43
N ASP A 185 -6.98 -27.34 -22.36
CA ASP A 185 -7.76 -27.81 -23.54
C ASP A 185 -8.10 -26.77 -24.63
N SER A 186 -7.24 -25.76 -24.89
CA SER A 186 -7.39 -24.97 -26.10
C SER A 186 -6.07 -24.84 -26.84
N VAL A 187 -6.06 -25.14 -28.14
CA VAL A 187 -4.92 -24.90 -29.02
C VAL A 187 -4.61 -23.40 -29.09
N TYR A 188 -5.64 -22.59 -28.95
CA TYR A 188 -5.56 -21.11 -29.01
C TYR A 188 -5.62 -20.42 -27.66
N GLY A 189 -5.76 -21.19 -26.56
CA GLY A 189 -5.87 -20.67 -25.19
C GLY A 189 -7.31 -20.35 -24.77
N ASN A 190 -7.46 -19.94 -23.54
CA ASN A 190 -8.72 -19.50 -22.96
C ASN A 190 -8.58 -18.06 -22.45
N ASN A 191 -9.68 -17.32 -22.39
CA ASN A 191 -9.79 -16.07 -21.66
C ASN A 191 -10.39 -16.33 -20.27
N LEU A 192 -9.97 -15.57 -19.27
CA LEU A 192 -10.42 -15.69 -17.89
C LEU A 192 -10.79 -14.31 -17.34
N VAL A 193 -11.95 -14.23 -16.73
CA VAL A 193 -12.30 -13.19 -15.75
C VAL A 193 -12.77 -13.87 -14.48
N TYR A 194 -12.18 -13.52 -13.36
CA TYR A 194 -12.60 -13.91 -12.02
C TYR A 194 -12.76 -12.66 -11.15
N VAL A 195 -13.85 -12.58 -10.40
CA VAL A 195 -14.13 -11.49 -9.47
C VAL A 195 -14.46 -12.08 -8.11
N SER A 196 -13.70 -11.72 -7.09
CA SER A 196 -14.01 -12.06 -5.72
C SER A 196 -15.17 -11.21 -5.21
N GLU A 197 -16.03 -11.76 -4.37
CA GLU A 197 -17.11 -11.03 -3.69
C GLU A 197 -18.08 -10.27 -4.64
N ASP A 198 -18.38 -10.82 -5.81
CA ASP A 198 -19.45 -10.28 -6.67
C ASP A 198 -20.80 -10.43 -5.96
N VAL A 199 -21.59 -9.37 -5.89
CA VAL A 199 -22.93 -9.36 -5.24
C VAL A 199 -23.89 -10.39 -5.86
N LYS A 200 -23.71 -10.75 -7.13
CA LYS A 200 -24.53 -11.76 -7.83
C LYS A 200 -24.20 -13.19 -7.43
N SER A 201 -22.99 -13.41 -6.93
CA SER A 201 -22.52 -14.70 -6.42
C SER A 201 -21.34 -14.42 -5.47
N ASP A 202 -21.04 -15.33 -4.53
CA ASP A 202 -19.89 -15.17 -3.63
C ASP A 202 -18.57 -14.97 -4.37
N ALA A 203 -18.48 -15.54 -5.58
CA ALA A 203 -17.41 -15.29 -6.53
C ALA A 203 -17.92 -15.59 -7.95
N SER A 204 -17.55 -14.74 -8.90
CA SER A 204 -17.92 -14.91 -10.30
C SER A 204 -16.72 -15.29 -11.14
N ILE A 205 -16.78 -16.42 -11.81
CA ILE A 205 -15.74 -16.88 -12.72
C ILE A 205 -16.32 -17.13 -14.13
N ASN A 206 -15.72 -16.50 -15.12
CA ASN A 206 -16.04 -16.69 -16.52
C ASN A 206 -14.80 -17.15 -17.29
N ILE A 207 -14.94 -18.21 -18.06
CA ILE A 207 -13.92 -18.72 -18.98
C ILE A 207 -14.56 -18.86 -20.35
N SER A 208 -13.95 -18.26 -21.37
CA SER A 208 -14.36 -18.46 -22.77
C SER A 208 -13.20 -19.03 -23.59
N LYS A 209 -13.53 -19.95 -24.48
CA LYS A 209 -12.55 -20.62 -25.35
C LYS A 209 -12.48 -19.92 -26.71
N GLU A 210 -11.28 -19.77 -27.24
CA GLU A 210 -11.07 -19.47 -28.65
C GLU A 210 -11.07 -20.81 -29.40
N GLU A 211 -12.04 -21.02 -30.28
CA GLU A 211 -12.23 -22.30 -30.99
C GLU A 211 -11.35 -22.41 -32.24
N ASP A 212 -11.00 -21.27 -32.84
CA ASP A 212 -10.05 -21.17 -33.94
C ASP A 212 -9.32 -19.81 -33.93
N LYS A 213 -8.36 -19.61 -34.83
CA LYS A 213 -7.58 -18.37 -34.92
C LYS A 213 -8.36 -17.11 -35.35
N TYR A 214 -9.60 -17.30 -35.82
CA TYR A 214 -10.46 -16.22 -36.29
C TYR A 214 -11.61 -15.94 -35.33
N THR A 215 -11.88 -16.83 -34.38
CA THR A 215 -12.96 -16.70 -33.41
C THR A 215 -12.42 -16.11 -32.12
N THR A 216 -12.57 -14.80 -31.95
CA THR A 216 -12.16 -14.11 -30.74
C THR A 216 -13.18 -14.37 -29.64
N ALA A 217 -12.76 -15.09 -28.63
CA ALA A 217 -13.54 -15.26 -27.41
C ALA A 217 -13.60 -13.92 -26.63
N VAL A 218 -14.78 -13.54 -26.19
CA VAL A 218 -15.00 -12.29 -25.43
C VAL A 218 -15.64 -12.61 -24.09
N ILE A 219 -15.09 -12.01 -23.02
CA ILE A 219 -15.75 -11.91 -21.73
C ILE A 219 -15.93 -10.43 -21.46
N ASP A 220 -17.16 -10.00 -21.16
CA ASP A 220 -17.49 -8.64 -20.72
C ASP A 220 -18.40 -8.75 -19.50
N GLN A 221 -17.82 -8.51 -18.32
CA GLN A 221 -18.46 -8.71 -17.03
C GLN A 221 -18.48 -7.40 -16.25
N GLY A 222 -19.66 -6.99 -15.78
CA GLY A 222 -19.83 -5.87 -14.87
C GLY A 222 -20.68 -6.26 -13.67
N GLY A 223 -20.45 -5.61 -12.53
CA GLY A 223 -21.16 -5.88 -11.30
C GLY A 223 -20.78 -4.92 -10.17
N GLN A 224 -21.00 -5.37 -8.97
CA GLN A 224 -20.64 -4.64 -7.74
C GLN A 224 -19.97 -5.60 -6.76
N PHE A 225 -18.98 -5.11 -6.02
CA PHE A 225 -18.43 -5.78 -4.85
C PHE A 225 -19.42 -5.74 -3.68
N SER A 226 -19.15 -6.52 -2.64
CA SER A 226 -20.01 -6.61 -1.45
C SER A 226 -20.24 -5.29 -0.73
N ASP A 227 -19.35 -4.31 -0.90
CA ASP A 227 -19.48 -2.95 -0.35
C ASP A 227 -20.23 -1.96 -1.29
N GLY A 228 -20.79 -2.46 -2.41
CA GLY A 228 -21.53 -1.70 -3.40
C GLY A 228 -20.68 -0.96 -4.44
N MET A 229 -19.33 -1.08 -4.41
CA MET A 229 -18.47 -0.47 -5.41
C MET A 229 -18.61 -1.17 -6.75
N SER A 230 -18.88 -0.41 -7.81
CA SER A 230 -19.02 -0.96 -9.17
C SER A 230 -17.69 -1.36 -9.78
N TYR A 231 -17.71 -2.41 -10.58
CA TYR A 231 -16.58 -2.83 -11.39
C TYR A 231 -17.01 -3.20 -12.81
N SER A 232 -16.06 -3.20 -13.73
CA SER A 232 -16.17 -3.88 -15.03
C SER A 232 -14.84 -4.52 -15.41
N ALA A 233 -14.90 -5.70 -16.00
CA ALA A 233 -13.74 -6.45 -16.47
C ALA A 233 -14.04 -7.01 -17.86
N LYS A 234 -13.14 -6.78 -18.83
CA LYS A 234 -13.28 -7.24 -20.20
C LYS A 234 -12.00 -7.90 -20.67
N VAL A 235 -12.15 -9.04 -21.32
CA VAL A 235 -11.08 -9.74 -22.04
C VAL A 235 -11.57 -10.05 -23.44
N SER A 236 -10.79 -9.67 -24.46
CA SER A 236 -11.14 -9.87 -25.86
C SER A 236 -9.87 -9.96 -26.69
N GLY A 237 -9.63 -11.11 -27.36
CA GLY A 237 -8.46 -11.30 -28.22
C GLY A 237 -7.12 -11.08 -27.51
N GLY A 238 -7.03 -11.44 -26.25
CA GLY A 238 -5.84 -11.20 -25.40
C GLY A 238 -5.81 -9.82 -24.74
N LEU A 239 -6.60 -8.84 -25.20
CA LEU A 239 -6.70 -7.52 -24.58
C LEU A 239 -7.50 -7.61 -23.29
N CYS A 240 -6.92 -7.08 -22.21
CA CYS A 240 -7.55 -7.04 -20.90
C CYS A 240 -7.83 -5.60 -20.48
N SER A 241 -8.99 -5.33 -19.90
CA SER A 241 -9.30 -4.05 -19.25
C SER A 241 -10.11 -4.27 -17.99
N VAL A 242 -9.78 -3.50 -16.95
CA VAL A 242 -10.49 -3.51 -15.67
C VAL A 242 -10.79 -2.07 -15.27
N ARG A 243 -11.98 -1.83 -14.75
CA ARG A 243 -12.40 -0.56 -14.16
C ARG A 243 -13.02 -0.81 -12.79
N VAL A 244 -12.76 0.07 -11.85
CA VAL A 244 -13.46 0.14 -10.56
C VAL A 244 -13.97 1.56 -10.41
N ASN A 245 -15.25 1.71 -10.08
CA ASN A 245 -15.93 2.99 -10.04
C ASN A 245 -15.73 3.85 -11.32
N ASN A 246 -15.83 3.20 -12.49
CA ASN A 246 -15.57 3.78 -13.82
C ASN A 246 -14.13 4.26 -14.09
N ASN A 247 -13.23 4.17 -13.11
CA ASN A 247 -11.82 4.51 -13.30
C ASN A 247 -11.04 3.31 -13.81
N ALA A 248 -10.20 3.51 -14.84
CA ALA A 248 -9.31 2.46 -15.33
C ALA A 248 -8.30 2.07 -14.25
N CYS A 249 -8.14 0.77 -14.04
CA CYS A 249 -7.24 0.22 -13.03
C CYS A 249 -5.86 -0.06 -13.62
N GLY A 250 -5.06 0.97 -13.77
CA GLY A 250 -3.65 0.85 -14.13
C GLY A 250 -3.39 0.06 -15.43
N ASP A 251 -2.16 -0.39 -15.56
CA ASP A 251 -1.72 -1.12 -16.74
C ASP A 251 -2.03 -2.61 -16.61
N VAL A 252 -3.03 -3.05 -17.32
CA VAL A 252 -3.37 -4.45 -17.48
C VAL A 252 -2.67 -4.96 -18.73
N TYR A 253 -1.72 -5.88 -18.56
CA TYR A 253 -0.90 -6.40 -19.65
C TYR A 253 -1.64 -7.48 -20.46
N GLU A 254 -1.55 -7.40 -21.77
CA GLU A 254 -2.21 -8.32 -22.68
C GLU A 254 -1.65 -9.76 -22.60
N ASP A 255 -0.33 -9.88 -22.39
CA ASP A 255 0.41 -11.15 -22.36
C ASP A 255 0.66 -11.67 -20.94
N ALA A 256 -0.16 -11.28 -19.98
CA ALA A 256 -0.04 -11.65 -18.60
C ALA A 256 -1.39 -11.99 -17.98
N MET A 257 -1.37 -12.74 -16.90
CA MET A 257 -2.50 -12.79 -15.98
C MET A 257 -2.37 -11.57 -15.04
N ASN A 258 -3.41 -10.78 -14.93
CA ASN A 258 -3.39 -9.56 -14.14
C ASN A 258 -4.32 -9.69 -12.94
N ILE A 259 -3.89 -9.15 -11.80
CA ILE A 259 -4.68 -9.08 -10.57
C ILE A 259 -4.81 -7.62 -10.17
N VAL A 260 -6.04 -7.13 -10.09
CA VAL A 260 -6.38 -5.80 -9.59
C VAL A 260 -6.95 -5.94 -8.19
N VAL A 261 -6.36 -5.27 -7.21
CA VAL A 261 -6.76 -5.35 -5.80
C VAL A 261 -7.40 -4.06 -5.35
N TYR A 262 -8.60 -4.18 -4.81
CA TYR A 262 -9.41 -3.11 -4.26
C TYR A 262 -9.52 -3.25 -2.74
N ASP A 263 -9.20 -2.19 -2.00
CA ASP A 263 -9.36 -2.12 -0.55
C ASP A 263 -10.73 -1.53 -0.21
N LYS A 264 -11.58 -2.34 0.41
CA LYS A 264 -12.95 -1.96 0.80
C LYS A 264 -12.99 -0.89 1.91
N LYS A 265 -11.94 -0.76 2.73
CA LYS A 265 -11.85 0.25 3.79
C LYS A 265 -11.49 1.61 3.26
N THR A 266 -10.47 1.68 2.42
CA THR A 266 -10.05 2.96 1.80
C THR A 266 -10.83 3.29 0.54
N LYS A 267 -11.68 2.36 0.05
CA LYS A 267 -12.49 2.47 -1.17
C LYS A 267 -11.67 2.85 -2.40
N SER A 268 -10.51 2.22 -2.54
CA SER A 268 -9.56 2.52 -3.61
C SER A 268 -8.90 1.26 -4.16
N VAL A 269 -8.57 1.29 -5.46
CA VAL A 269 -7.64 0.32 -6.05
C VAL A 269 -6.25 0.62 -5.50
N ILE A 270 -5.65 -0.38 -4.86
CA ILE A 270 -4.36 -0.21 -4.17
C ILE A 270 -3.21 -0.87 -4.90
N ASP A 271 -3.47 -1.90 -5.69
CA ASP A 271 -2.43 -2.56 -6.47
C ASP A 271 -2.97 -3.15 -7.77
N THR A 272 -2.11 -3.17 -8.78
CA THR A 272 -2.32 -3.90 -10.03
C THR A 272 -1.03 -4.62 -10.36
N VAL A 273 -1.08 -5.94 -10.38
CA VAL A 273 0.07 -6.78 -10.67
C VAL A 273 -0.16 -7.62 -11.91
N SER A 274 0.90 -7.89 -12.64
CA SER A 274 0.95 -8.83 -13.75
C SER A 274 1.75 -10.07 -13.37
N LEU A 275 1.25 -11.24 -13.70
CA LEU A 275 1.91 -12.53 -13.52
C LEU A 275 2.45 -12.99 -14.88
N LYS A 276 3.76 -13.21 -14.96
CA LYS A 276 4.47 -13.68 -16.16
C LYS A 276 5.49 -14.73 -15.80
N ASN A 277 5.82 -15.60 -16.72
CA ASN A 277 7.01 -16.46 -16.58
C ASN A 277 8.27 -15.58 -16.61
N ASN A 278 9.13 -15.73 -15.62
CA ASN A 278 10.45 -15.10 -15.60
C ASN A 278 11.47 -15.87 -16.46
N ALA A 279 12.70 -15.41 -16.54
CA ALA A 279 13.78 -16.03 -17.30
C ALA A 279 14.09 -17.48 -16.87
N TYR A 280 13.70 -17.88 -15.66
CA TYR A 280 13.88 -19.23 -15.12
C TYR A 280 12.64 -20.13 -15.37
N GLY A 281 11.64 -19.62 -16.09
CA GLY A 281 10.43 -20.36 -16.40
C GLY A 281 9.45 -20.50 -15.22
N THR A 282 9.58 -19.71 -14.16
CA THR A 282 8.64 -19.68 -13.03
C THR A 282 7.82 -18.40 -13.05
N VAL A 283 6.60 -18.44 -12.51
CA VAL A 283 5.74 -17.26 -12.47
C VAL A 283 6.21 -16.26 -11.43
N SER A 284 6.30 -15.01 -11.83
CA SER A 284 6.70 -13.89 -10.97
C SER A 284 5.72 -12.72 -11.08
N ILE A 285 5.72 -11.87 -10.05
CA ILE A 285 4.95 -10.63 -10.00
C ILE A 285 5.72 -9.52 -10.71
N GLY A 286 5.04 -8.82 -11.63
CA GLY A 286 5.48 -7.55 -12.20
C GLY A 286 4.57 -6.41 -11.78
N ARG A 287 5.17 -5.23 -11.51
CA ARG A 287 4.45 -3.95 -11.34
C ARG A 287 5.04 -2.93 -12.29
N LYS A 288 4.20 -2.20 -13.04
CA LYS A 288 4.68 -1.13 -13.93
C LYS A 288 5.20 0.05 -13.09
N GLY A 289 6.34 0.58 -13.47
CA GLY A 289 6.94 1.75 -12.81
C GLY A 289 7.74 1.48 -11.53
N LYS A 290 7.95 0.21 -11.18
CA LYS A 290 8.86 -0.22 -10.10
C LYS A 290 9.94 -1.14 -10.68
N GLY A 291 10.68 -0.63 -11.65
CA GLY A 291 11.90 -1.23 -12.16
C GLY A 291 13.10 -0.45 -11.66
#